data_387e8007a59617d99b8073163bd1d349
#
_entry.id   387e8007a59617d99b8073163bd1d349
#
_cell.length_a   1.000
_cell.length_b   1.000
_cell.length_c   1.000
_cell.angle_alpha   90.00
_cell.angle_beta   90.00
_cell.angle_gamma   90.00
#
_symmetry.space_group_name_H-M   'P 1'
#
loop_
_entity.id
_entity.type
_entity.pdbx_description
1 polymer ?
#
loop_
_entity_poly.entity_id
_entity_poly.type
_entity_poly.pdbx_seq_one_letter_code
_entity_poly.pdbx_strand_id
1 'polypeptide(L)'
;MKISCDVIRDLLPLYVEDMLSNDSKNIVDEHIEQCESCRDELKKLSGDEVHSCAVNQIENKSIYDSLNKIRKRISFKIQITVLISVIFTSIVAVFAWDYYDNHRIYMPYKEAKIKWVKDSMITSEKYRDVDRVISSDGKTLILVLNRTHRTNNDSIYSDQVIWKGPNREYSYEDEKGEEKLADIEEVYYMSSSAWNRYREREILIYDIPQDKFNLEKYQKEFNAVKSKSKLIWTKSNGFIG
;
A
#
# COMPACT_ATOMS: atom_id res chain seq x y z
N MET A 1 -42.12 -39.12 65.07
CA MET A 1 -42.74 -37.78 65.31
C MET A 1 -43.69 -37.54 64.15
N LYS A 2 -45.00 -37.29 64.35
CA LYS A 2 -45.88 -36.96 63.22
C LYS A 2 -45.68 -35.48 62.88
N ILE A 3 -45.11 -35.20 61.75
CA ILE A 3 -44.91 -33.83 61.22
C ILE A 3 -46.26 -33.37 60.64
N SER A 4 -46.63 -32.11 60.88
CA SER A 4 -47.88 -31.52 60.39
C SER A 4 -47.84 -31.30 58.87
N CYS A 5 -49.02 -31.41 58.22
CA CYS A 5 -49.13 -31.14 56.79
C CYS A 5 -48.66 -29.71 56.38
N ASP A 6 -48.82 -28.74 57.32
CA ASP A 6 -48.43 -27.39 57.06
C ASP A 6 -46.86 -27.22 56.83
N VAL A 7 -46.11 -27.93 57.72
CA VAL A 7 -44.62 -27.96 57.56
C VAL A 7 -44.18 -28.64 56.25
N ILE A 8 -44.89 -29.72 55.87
CA ILE A 8 -44.60 -30.40 54.61
C ILE A 8 -44.91 -29.50 53.39
N ARG A 9 -46.05 -28.79 53.44
CA ARG A 9 -46.39 -27.84 52.33
C ARG A 9 -45.38 -26.76 52.17
N ASP A 10 -44.77 -26.23 53.21
CA ASP A 10 -43.70 -25.24 53.14
C ASP A 10 -42.42 -25.82 52.53
N LEU A 11 -42.20 -27.13 52.63
CA LEU A 11 -41.05 -27.83 52.09
C LEU A 11 -41.28 -28.32 50.66
N LEU A 12 -42.52 -28.49 50.18
CA LEU A 12 -42.82 -29.03 48.85
C LEU A 12 -42.18 -28.21 47.70
N PRO A 13 -42.17 -26.84 47.68
CA PRO A 13 -41.49 -26.07 46.64
C PRO A 13 -40.00 -26.38 46.58
N LEU A 14 -39.31 -26.43 47.73
CA LEU A 14 -37.88 -26.73 47.82
C LEU A 14 -37.57 -28.19 47.47
N TYR A 15 -38.52 -29.10 47.71
CA TYR A 15 -38.45 -30.52 47.35
C TYR A 15 -38.47 -30.66 45.80
N VAL A 16 -39.34 -29.92 45.11
CA VAL A 16 -39.47 -29.93 43.64
C VAL A 16 -38.23 -29.35 43.01
N GLU A 17 -37.67 -28.32 43.60
CA GLU A 17 -36.43 -27.66 43.12
C GLU A 17 -35.14 -28.42 43.50
N ASP A 18 -35.23 -29.56 44.13
CA ASP A 18 -34.10 -30.39 44.60
C ASP A 18 -33.17 -29.67 45.60
N MET A 19 -33.70 -28.71 46.35
CA MET A 19 -32.92 -27.83 47.23
C MET A 19 -32.92 -28.29 48.68
N LEU A 20 -33.57 -29.38 48.99
CA LEU A 20 -33.61 -29.94 50.35
C LEU A 20 -32.38 -30.82 50.66
N SER A 21 -31.98 -30.85 51.95
CA SER A 21 -31.02 -31.82 52.45
C SER A 21 -31.63 -33.24 52.42
N ASN A 22 -30.75 -34.27 52.38
CA ASN A 22 -31.20 -35.66 52.34
C ASN A 22 -32.17 -36.04 53.51
N ASP A 23 -31.89 -35.52 54.71
CA ASP A 23 -32.70 -35.77 55.83
C ASP A 23 -34.13 -35.15 55.71
N SER A 24 -34.17 -33.91 55.14
CA SER A 24 -35.45 -33.25 54.90
C SER A 24 -36.21 -33.89 53.72
N LYS A 25 -35.56 -34.42 52.72
CA LYS A 25 -36.16 -35.18 51.61
C LYS A 25 -36.83 -36.44 52.17
N ASN A 26 -36.11 -37.21 52.97
CA ASN A 26 -36.67 -38.42 53.60
C ASN A 26 -37.96 -38.15 54.44
N ILE A 27 -37.97 -37.01 55.14
CA ILE A 27 -39.15 -36.60 55.92
C ILE A 27 -40.33 -36.27 55.00
N VAL A 28 -40.12 -35.62 53.91
CA VAL A 28 -41.16 -35.31 52.90
C VAL A 28 -41.61 -36.59 52.24
N ASP A 29 -40.73 -37.52 51.87
CA ASP A 29 -41.04 -38.80 51.24
C ASP A 29 -41.92 -39.64 52.12
N GLU A 30 -41.54 -39.80 53.39
CA GLU A 30 -42.37 -40.57 54.38
C GLU A 30 -43.78 -39.97 54.57
N HIS A 31 -43.92 -38.65 54.56
CA HIS A 31 -45.20 -37.98 54.74
C HIS A 31 -46.11 -38.12 53.51
N ILE A 32 -45.58 -37.93 52.27
CA ILE A 32 -46.35 -38.01 51.01
C ILE A 32 -46.80 -39.46 50.73
N GLU A 33 -46.09 -40.47 51.23
CA GLU A 33 -46.54 -41.86 51.18
C GLU A 33 -47.81 -42.07 51.98
N GLN A 34 -48.01 -41.38 53.15
CA GLN A 34 -49.09 -41.56 54.07
C GLN A 34 -50.21 -40.51 53.98
N CYS A 35 -49.98 -39.39 53.29
CA CYS A 35 -50.89 -38.26 53.18
C CYS A 35 -51.27 -37.95 51.72
N GLU A 36 -52.50 -38.30 51.33
CA GLU A 36 -53.00 -38.08 49.97
C GLU A 36 -53.08 -36.58 49.58
N SER A 37 -53.49 -35.72 50.55
CA SER A 37 -53.60 -34.26 50.29
C SER A 37 -52.26 -33.61 49.94
N CYS A 38 -51.17 -33.98 50.64
CA CYS A 38 -49.86 -33.45 50.33
C CYS A 38 -49.27 -34.03 49.03
N ARG A 39 -49.62 -35.27 48.71
CA ARG A 39 -49.27 -35.90 47.43
C ARG A 39 -49.90 -35.19 46.24
N ASP A 40 -51.20 -34.82 46.37
CA ASP A 40 -51.90 -34.10 45.31
C ASP A 40 -51.35 -32.63 45.11
N GLU A 41 -50.93 -32.03 46.22
CA GLU A 41 -50.29 -30.72 46.18
C GLU A 41 -48.91 -30.79 45.48
N LEU A 42 -48.12 -31.81 45.77
CA LEU A 42 -46.87 -32.07 45.09
C LEU A 42 -47.04 -32.25 43.54
N LYS A 43 -48.08 -32.99 43.13
CA LYS A 43 -48.39 -33.20 41.72
C LYS A 43 -48.78 -31.92 41.03
N LYS A 44 -49.49 -31.00 41.68
CA LYS A 44 -49.80 -29.67 41.10
C LYS A 44 -48.54 -28.82 40.91
N LEU A 45 -47.69 -28.76 41.92
CA LEU A 45 -46.42 -28.02 41.85
C LEU A 45 -45.50 -28.59 40.80
N SER A 46 -45.35 -29.90 40.71
CA SER A 46 -44.48 -30.52 39.66
C SER A 46 -45.06 -30.41 38.25
N GLY A 47 -46.40 -30.31 38.10
CA GLY A 47 -47.05 -30.10 36.80
C GLY A 47 -46.84 -28.68 36.22
N ASP A 48 -46.88 -27.69 37.07
CA ASP A 48 -46.65 -26.25 36.63
C ASP A 48 -45.21 -25.97 36.28
N GLU A 49 -44.23 -26.62 36.93
CA GLU A 49 -42.82 -26.44 36.58
C GLU A 49 -42.44 -27.02 35.20
N VAL A 50 -43.03 -28.18 34.84
CA VAL A 50 -42.75 -28.74 33.50
C VAL A 50 -43.21 -27.79 32.38
N HIS A 51 -44.29 -27.04 32.61
CA HIS A 51 -44.75 -26.04 31.63
C HIS A 51 -43.88 -24.79 31.63
N SER A 52 -43.41 -24.28 32.76
CA SER A 52 -42.57 -23.09 32.83
C SER A 52 -41.15 -23.35 32.27
N CYS A 53 -40.57 -24.51 32.57
CA CYS A 53 -39.26 -24.92 32.09
C CYS A 53 -39.25 -25.13 30.55
N ALA A 54 -40.30 -25.73 29.99
CA ALA A 54 -40.41 -25.93 28.54
C ALA A 54 -40.60 -24.61 27.79
N VAL A 55 -41.38 -23.67 28.31
CA VAL A 55 -41.57 -22.34 27.72
C VAL A 55 -40.28 -21.53 27.78
N ASN A 56 -39.57 -21.52 28.91
CA ASN A 56 -38.28 -20.83 29.03
C ASN A 56 -37.20 -21.42 28.11
N GLN A 57 -37.16 -22.72 27.87
CA GLN A 57 -36.22 -23.35 26.94
C GLN A 57 -36.50 -22.98 25.48
N ILE A 58 -37.77 -22.90 25.08
CA ILE A 58 -38.15 -22.49 23.70
C ILE A 58 -37.82 -21.02 23.48
N GLU A 59 -38.13 -20.14 24.44
CA GLU A 59 -37.87 -18.72 24.36
C GLU A 59 -36.36 -18.43 24.33
N ASN A 60 -35.59 -19.06 25.20
CA ASN A 60 -34.14 -18.95 25.23
C ASN A 60 -33.50 -19.46 23.94
N LYS A 61 -34.00 -20.51 23.31
CA LYS A 61 -33.51 -21.04 22.04
C LYS A 61 -33.75 -20.05 20.91
N SER A 62 -34.93 -19.43 20.85
CA SER A 62 -35.24 -18.42 19.81
C SER A 62 -34.37 -17.16 19.93
N ILE A 63 -34.11 -16.71 21.15
CA ILE A 63 -33.22 -15.60 21.45
C ILE A 63 -31.77 -15.95 21.06
N TYR A 64 -31.31 -17.15 21.43
CA TYR A 64 -29.96 -17.64 21.10
C TYR A 64 -29.73 -17.73 19.58
N ASP A 65 -30.71 -18.26 18.84
CA ASP A 65 -30.62 -18.34 17.37
C ASP A 65 -30.61 -16.97 16.72
N SER A 66 -31.38 -16.02 17.26
CA SER A 66 -31.39 -14.63 16.80
C SER A 66 -30.06 -13.94 17.07
N LEU A 67 -29.48 -14.09 18.23
CA LEU A 67 -28.16 -13.57 18.60
C LEU A 67 -27.05 -14.18 17.75
N ASN A 68 -27.11 -15.47 17.46
CA ASN A 68 -26.15 -16.13 16.58
C ASN A 68 -26.23 -15.62 15.13
N LYS A 69 -27.40 -15.33 14.60
CA LYS A 69 -27.58 -14.71 13.28
C LYS A 69 -26.95 -13.32 13.24
N ILE A 70 -27.17 -12.51 14.28
CA ILE A 70 -26.59 -11.18 14.41
C ILE A 70 -25.05 -11.29 14.50
N ARG A 71 -24.55 -12.16 15.36
CA ARG A 71 -23.10 -12.40 15.52
C ARG A 71 -22.44 -12.81 14.20
N LYS A 72 -23.03 -13.73 13.45
CA LYS A 72 -22.52 -14.15 12.13
C LYS A 72 -22.51 -13.00 11.12
N ARG A 73 -23.56 -12.16 11.09
CA ARG A 73 -23.61 -10.98 10.20
C ARG A 73 -22.55 -9.94 10.55
N ILE A 74 -22.34 -9.68 11.84
CA ILE A 74 -21.33 -8.74 12.32
C ILE A 74 -19.92 -9.28 12.00
N SER A 75 -19.68 -10.56 12.31
CA SER A 75 -18.39 -11.20 12.01
C SER A 75 -18.07 -11.15 10.52
N PHE A 76 -19.04 -11.45 9.65
CA PHE A 76 -18.88 -11.38 8.20
C PHE A 76 -18.56 -9.96 7.72
N LYS A 77 -19.26 -8.94 8.24
CA LYS A 77 -18.97 -7.54 7.91
C LYS A 77 -17.56 -7.14 8.35
N ILE A 78 -17.15 -7.52 9.55
CA ILE A 78 -15.79 -7.25 10.05
C ILE A 78 -14.74 -7.93 9.15
N GLN A 79 -14.95 -9.18 8.77
CA GLN A 79 -14.03 -9.91 7.89
C GLN A 79 -13.89 -9.22 6.53
N ILE A 80 -15.00 -8.76 5.92
CA ILE A 80 -14.96 -8.01 4.66
C ILE A 80 -14.21 -6.69 4.84
N THR A 81 -14.48 -5.94 5.90
CA THR A 81 -13.81 -4.66 6.16
C THR A 81 -12.30 -4.86 6.33
N VAL A 82 -11.88 -5.88 7.07
CA VAL A 82 -10.46 -6.23 7.22
C VAL A 82 -9.85 -6.61 5.87
N LEU A 83 -10.53 -7.42 5.07
CA LEU A 83 -10.04 -7.81 3.74
C LEU A 83 -9.85 -6.59 2.83
N ILE A 84 -10.84 -5.70 2.78
CA ILE A 84 -10.76 -4.46 1.99
C ILE A 84 -9.60 -3.59 2.48
N SER A 85 -9.42 -3.46 3.79
CA SER A 85 -8.32 -2.70 4.39
C SER A 85 -6.96 -3.28 3.98
N VAL A 86 -6.79 -4.61 4.03
CA VAL A 86 -5.55 -5.28 3.62
C VAL A 86 -5.26 -5.07 2.13
N ILE A 87 -6.28 -5.20 1.28
CA ILE A 87 -6.14 -4.95 -0.17
C ILE A 87 -5.75 -3.49 -0.41
N PHE A 88 -6.43 -2.55 0.23
CA PHE A 88 -6.13 -1.13 0.06
C PHE A 88 -4.71 -0.78 0.52
N THR A 89 -4.29 -1.26 1.69
CA THR A 89 -2.92 -1.02 2.18
C THR A 89 -1.86 -1.67 1.28
N SER A 90 -2.14 -2.84 0.72
CA SER A 90 -1.25 -3.50 -0.25
C SER A 90 -1.10 -2.70 -1.53
N ILE A 91 -2.21 -2.17 -2.06
CA ILE A 91 -2.18 -1.30 -3.25
C ILE A 91 -1.37 -0.03 -2.98
N VAL A 92 -1.63 0.64 -1.85
CA VAL A 92 -0.87 1.85 -1.45
C VAL A 92 0.62 1.53 -1.30
N ALA A 93 0.97 0.39 -0.71
CA ALA A 93 2.36 -0.03 -0.55
C ALA A 93 3.05 -0.27 -1.91
N VAL A 94 2.36 -0.89 -2.87
CA VAL A 94 2.89 -1.10 -4.23
C VAL A 94 3.11 0.23 -4.94
N PHE A 95 2.15 1.17 -4.90
CA PHE A 95 2.32 2.49 -5.49
C PHE A 95 3.42 3.31 -4.81
N ALA A 96 3.50 3.24 -3.49
CA ALA A 96 4.58 3.91 -2.75
C ALA A 96 5.95 3.33 -3.10
N TRP A 97 6.05 2.01 -3.24
CA TRP A 97 7.27 1.33 -3.66
C TRP A 97 7.68 1.74 -5.07
N ASP A 98 6.74 1.70 -6.03
CA ASP A 98 6.98 2.10 -7.41
C ASP A 98 7.42 3.57 -7.51
N TYR A 99 6.72 4.46 -6.80
CA TYR A 99 7.10 5.86 -6.71
C TYR A 99 8.52 6.03 -6.15
N TYR A 100 8.84 5.33 -5.05
CA TYR A 100 10.14 5.43 -4.39
C TYR A 100 11.29 4.92 -5.26
N ASP A 101 11.03 3.86 -6.03
CA ASP A 101 12.03 3.21 -6.89
C ASP A 101 12.19 3.94 -8.24
N ASN A 102 11.10 4.46 -8.80
CA ASN A 102 11.06 5.02 -10.15
C ASN A 102 11.05 6.55 -10.21
N HIS A 103 10.70 7.23 -9.09
CA HIS A 103 10.71 8.69 -9.10
C HIS A 103 12.13 9.22 -9.29
N ARG A 104 12.36 9.89 -10.44
CA ARG A 104 13.67 10.43 -10.80
C ARG A 104 13.88 11.78 -10.13
N ILE A 105 14.98 11.89 -9.42
CA ILE A 105 15.47 13.13 -8.83
C ILE A 105 16.66 13.59 -9.68
N TYR A 106 16.51 14.70 -10.38
CA TYR A 106 17.58 15.25 -11.18
C TYR A 106 18.58 16.00 -10.29
N MET A 107 19.84 15.74 -10.55
CA MET A 107 20.94 16.27 -9.75
C MET A 107 21.32 17.66 -10.23
N PRO A 108 21.34 18.69 -9.38
CA PRO A 108 21.86 20.00 -9.74
C PRO A 108 23.35 19.92 -10.09
N TYR A 109 23.82 20.80 -10.98
CA TYR A 109 25.23 20.80 -11.42
C TYR A 109 26.23 20.82 -10.24
N LYS A 110 25.96 21.64 -9.22
CA LYS A 110 26.84 21.75 -8.05
C LYS A 110 26.96 20.44 -7.27
N GLU A 111 25.89 19.66 -7.21
CA GLU A 111 25.86 18.36 -6.54
C GLU A 111 26.48 17.26 -7.40
N ALA A 112 26.43 17.40 -8.71
CA ALA A 112 26.96 16.40 -9.65
C ALA A 112 28.49 16.25 -9.60
N LYS A 113 29.23 17.23 -9.07
CA LYS A 113 30.70 17.23 -8.89
C LYS A 113 31.43 16.68 -10.11
N ILE A 114 31.06 17.17 -11.30
CA ILE A 114 31.64 16.73 -12.56
C ILE A 114 33.10 17.18 -12.67
N LYS A 115 33.94 16.24 -13.08
CA LYS A 115 35.36 16.45 -13.31
C LYS A 115 35.73 15.97 -14.71
N TRP A 116 36.79 16.57 -15.30
CA TRP A 116 37.37 16.13 -16.55
C TRP A 116 38.63 15.30 -16.31
N VAL A 117 38.66 14.06 -16.76
CA VAL A 117 39.77 13.14 -16.55
C VAL A 117 39.94 12.28 -17.82
N LYS A 118 41.14 12.30 -18.43
CA LYS A 118 41.48 11.46 -19.58
C LYS A 118 40.43 11.50 -20.70
N ASP A 119 40.09 12.70 -21.15
CA ASP A 119 39.09 12.96 -22.20
C ASP A 119 37.66 12.47 -21.89
N SER A 120 37.34 12.34 -20.64
CA SER A 120 36.02 11.94 -20.20
C SER A 120 35.54 12.82 -19.06
N MET A 121 34.21 13.06 -19.03
CA MET A 121 33.55 13.62 -17.88
C MET A 121 33.19 12.48 -16.90
N ILE A 122 33.59 12.63 -15.67
CA ILE A 122 33.33 11.68 -14.60
C ILE A 122 32.66 12.36 -13.41
N THR A 123 31.94 11.59 -12.62
CA THR A 123 31.42 12.03 -11.34
C THR A 123 31.70 10.98 -10.27
N SER A 124 32.06 11.43 -9.06
CA SER A 124 32.15 10.59 -7.86
C SER A 124 30.81 10.43 -7.15
N GLU A 125 29.79 11.15 -7.59
CA GLU A 125 28.48 11.07 -6.97
C GLU A 125 27.68 9.86 -7.47
N LYS A 126 26.83 9.34 -6.62
CA LYS A 126 25.96 8.22 -6.97
C LYS A 126 24.80 8.70 -7.85
N TYR A 127 24.62 8.06 -8.98
CA TYR A 127 23.50 8.32 -9.88
C TYR A 127 22.94 7.02 -10.44
N ARG A 128 21.70 7.05 -10.91
CA ARG A 128 21.06 5.90 -11.57
C ARG A 128 21.34 5.89 -13.06
N ASP A 129 21.17 7.03 -13.71
CA ASP A 129 21.28 7.14 -15.14
C ASP A 129 21.68 8.56 -15.56
N VAL A 130 22.12 8.68 -16.80
CA VAL A 130 22.44 9.94 -17.45
C VAL A 130 21.48 10.14 -18.61
N ASP A 131 20.54 11.05 -18.45
CA ASP A 131 19.68 11.44 -19.56
C ASP A 131 20.50 12.34 -20.50
N ARG A 132 20.41 12.09 -21.81
CA ARG A 132 21.14 12.80 -22.86
C ARG A 132 20.18 13.18 -23.97
N VAL A 133 20.33 14.40 -24.48
CA VAL A 133 19.60 14.87 -25.65
C VAL A 133 20.57 15.55 -26.57
N ILE A 134 20.53 15.21 -27.85
CA ILE A 134 21.35 15.80 -28.90
C ILE A 134 20.44 16.70 -29.73
N SER A 135 20.95 17.88 -30.11
CA SER A 135 20.25 18.79 -31.00
C SER A 135 20.03 18.18 -32.38
N SER A 136 19.02 18.67 -33.10
CA SER A 136 18.69 18.22 -34.46
C SER A 136 19.79 18.41 -35.48
N ASP A 137 20.78 19.29 -35.22
CA ASP A 137 21.96 19.51 -36.03
C ASP A 137 23.15 18.63 -35.60
N GLY A 138 23.02 17.82 -34.56
CA GLY A 138 24.06 16.94 -34.06
C GLY A 138 25.21 17.62 -33.33
N LYS A 139 25.14 18.93 -33.05
CA LYS A 139 26.27 19.71 -32.53
C LYS A 139 26.21 19.97 -31.04
N THR A 140 25.04 19.97 -30.45
CA THR A 140 24.86 20.29 -29.05
C THR A 140 24.35 19.06 -28.29
N LEU A 141 25.05 18.71 -27.22
CA LEU A 141 24.63 17.69 -26.26
C LEU A 141 24.17 18.35 -24.97
N ILE A 142 22.98 18.00 -24.50
CA ILE A 142 22.52 18.36 -23.17
C ILE A 142 22.46 17.09 -22.36
N LEU A 143 23.03 17.09 -21.17
CA LEU A 143 23.01 15.95 -20.25
C LEU A 143 22.58 16.36 -18.84
N VAL A 144 22.02 15.40 -18.13
CA VAL A 144 21.65 15.53 -16.71
C VAL A 144 21.78 14.18 -16.01
N LEU A 145 22.31 14.22 -14.80
CA LEU A 145 22.35 13.06 -13.94
C LEU A 145 21.05 12.93 -13.17
N ASN A 146 20.54 11.72 -13.08
CA ASN A 146 19.38 11.43 -12.25
C ASN A 146 19.69 10.34 -11.23
N ARG A 147 18.99 10.40 -10.11
CA ARG A 147 19.00 9.40 -9.05
C ARG A 147 17.57 9.09 -8.64
N THR A 148 17.35 7.97 -7.98
CA THR A 148 16.13 7.67 -7.26
C THR A 148 16.40 7.68 -5.77
N HIS A 149 15.35 7.62 -4.95
CA HIS A 149 15.54 7.46 -3.51
C HIS A 149 16.34 6.20 -3.15
N ARG A 150 16.21 5.15 -3.95
CA ARG A 150 16.95 3.89 -3.77
C ARG A 150 18.43 4.01 -4.12
N THR A 151 18.78 4.77 -5.15
CA THR A 151 20.18 4.92 -5.61
C THR A 151 21.09 5.46 -4.50
N ASN A 152 20.55 6.19 -3.53
CA ASN A 152 21.33 6.67 -2.39
C ASN A 152 21.82 5.54 -1.47
N ASN A 153 21.13 4.39 -1.45
CA ASN A 153 21.44 3.30 -0.50
C ASN A 153 22.29 2.17 -1.10
N ASP A 154 22.21 1.91 -2.42
CA ASP A 154 22.69 0.66 -3.00
C ASP A 154 23.96 0.76 -3.85
N SER A 155 24.49 1.96 -4.15
CA SER A 155 25.57 2.07 -5.14
C SER A 155 26.87 2.56 -4.54
N ILE A 156 27.85 1.68 -4.52
CA ILE A 156 29.26 2.02 -4.36
C ILE A 156 29.89 2.03 -5.75
N TYR A 157 29.81 3.14 -6.44
CA TYR A 157 30.59 3.34 -7.66
C TYR A 157 31.48 4.56 -7.50
N SER A 158 32.77 4.37 -7.67
CA SER A 158 33.75 5.44 -7.75
C SER A 158 33.96 5.84 -9.20
N ASP A 159 34.05 7.13 -9.44
CA ASP A 159 34.49 7.75 -10.70
C ASP A 159 33.79 7.19 -11.96
N GLN A 160 32.48 7.32 -12.02
CA GLN A 160 31.70 6.88 -13.18
C GLN A 160 31.81 7.86 -14.35
N VAL A 161 32.03 7.31 -15.53
CA VAL A 161 32.07 8.07 -16.77
C VAL A 161 30.65 8.43 -17.21
N ILE A 162 30.35 9.72 -17.24
CA ILE A 162 29.05 10.25 -17.69
C ILE A 162 29.07 10.63 -19.18
N TRP A 163 30.22 10.99 -19.72
CA TRP A 163 30.45 11.27 -21.14
C TRP A 163 31.89 10.96 -21.52
N LYS A 164 32.09 10.23 -22.63
CA LYS A 164 33.43 9.80 -23.09
C LYS A 164 34.14 10.78 -23.98
N GLY A 165 33.67 12.03 -24.07
CA GLY A 165 34.25 13.06 -24.90
C GLY A 165 33.95 12.90 -26.40
N PRO A 166 34.57 13.75 -27.23
CA PRO A 166 34.27 13.81 -28.65
C PRO A 166 34.72 12.58 -29.45
N ASN A 167 35.55 11.72 -28.86
CA ASN A 167 36.07 10.51 -29.50
C ASN A 167 35.06 9.36 -29.56
N ARG A 168 33.88 9.49 -28.94
CA ARG A 168 32.81 8.51 -29.04
C ARG A 168 31.78 8.95 -30.07
N GLU A 169 31.46 8.06 -30.97
CA GLU A 169 30.37 8.25 -31.91
C GLU A 169 29.02 8.20 -31.16
N TYR A 170 28.26 9.28 -31.31
CA TYR A 170 26.88 9.38 -30.89
C TYR A 170 26.02 9.49 -32.13
N SER A 171 24.97 8.70 -32.24
CA SER A 171 23.96 8.83 -33.28
C SER A 171 22.82 9.73 -32.85
N TYR A 172 22.20 10.40 -33.79
CA TYR A 172 20.97 11.15 -33.62
C TYR A 172 20.14 11.04 -34.90
N GLU A 173 18.86 11.20 -34.79
CA GLU A 173 17.96 11.28 -35.93
C GLU A 173 17.86 12.72 -36.39
N ASP A 174 18.13 12.94 -37.70
CA ASP A 174 18.00 14.24 -38.29
C ASP A 174 16.53 14.62 -38.61
N GLU A 175 16.35 15.78 -39.23
CA GLU A 175 15.01 16.30 -39.59
C GLU A 175 14.20 15.40 -40.53
N LYS A 176 14.87 14.44 -41.19
CA LYS A 176 14.26 13.49 -42.11
C LYS A 176 14.03 12.10 -41.46
N GLY A 177 14.40 11.96 -40.19
CA GLY A 177 14.36 10.66 -39.48
C GLY A 177 15.55 9.75 -39.90
N GLU A 178 16.60 10.28 -40.50
CA GLU A 178 17.81 9.53 -40.86
C GLU A 178 18.80 9.55 -39.70
N GLU A 179 19.29 8.36 -39.34
CA GLU A 179 20.32 8.23 -38.30
C GLU A 179 21.67 8.77 -38.81
N LYS A 180 22.21 9.74 -38.10
CA LYS A 180 23.52 10.37 -38.41
C LYS A 180 24.42 10.38 -37.19
N LEU A 181 25.73 10.43 -37.46
CA LEU A 181 26.72 10.61 -36.42
C LEU A 181 26.78 12.08 -35.99
N ALA A 182 26.76 12.34 -34.70
CA ALA A 182 26.83 13.65 -34.12
C ALA A 182 28.29 14.15 -34.04
N ASP A 183 28.53 15.38 -34.44
CA ASP A 183 29.79 16.09 -34.18
C ASP A 183 29.59 17.11 -33.06
N ILE A 184 29.69 16.65 -31.84
CA ILE A 184 29.41 17.47 -30.65
C ILE A 184 30.44 18.61 -30.53
N GLU A 185 29.95 19.83 -30.61
CA GLU A 185 30.73 21.07 -30.45
C GLU A 185 30.58 21.68 -29.06
N GLU A 186 29.40 21.47 -28.42
CA GLU A 186 29.05 22.01 -27.11
C GLU A 186 28.35 20.99 -26.24
N VAL A 187 28.68 20.96 -24.95
CA VAL A 187 28.01 20.14 -23.96
C VAL A 187 27.48 21.00 -22.82
N TYR A 188 26.19 20.85 -22.55
CA TYR A 188 25.48 21.55 -21.49
C TYR A 188 25.05 20.59 -20.40
N TYR A 189 25.05 21.08 -19.19
CA TYR A 189 24.45 20.41 -18.05
C TYR A 189 23.17 21.13 -17.63
N MET A 190 22.09 20.40 -17.54
CA MET A 190 20.79 21.00 -17.31
C MET A 190 20.42 21.12 -15.84
N SER A 191 19.66 22.16 -15.49
CA SER A 191 19.02 22.27 -14.19
C SER A 191 17.70 21.50 -14.15
N SER A 192 17.43 20.87 -13.01
CA SER A 192 16.41 19.84 -12.81
C SER A 192 14.97 20.21 -13.19
N SER A 193 14.52 21.43 -12.91
CA SER A 193 13.09 21.78 -13.08
C SER A 193 12.65 21.97 -14.54
N ALA A 194 13.59 22.33 -15.42
CA ALA A 194 13.29 22.50 -16.83
C ALA A 194 13.30 21.15 -17.58
N TRP A 195 14.10 20.18 -17.10
CA TRP A 195 14.18 18.84 -17.68
C TRP A 195 12.91 18.03 -17.53
N ASN A 196 12.27 18.05 -16.37
CA ASN A 196 11.00 17.37 -16.18
C ASN A 196 9.96 17.80 -17.21
N ARG A 197 9.84 19.10 -17.45
CA ARG A 197 8.93 19.65 -18.46
C ARG A 197 9.29 19.26 -19.90
N TYR A 198 10.58 19.23 -20.21
CA TYR A 198 11.04 18.83 -21.53
C TYR A 198 10.78 17.34 -21.77
N ARG A 199 11.13 16.49 -20.81
CA ARG A 199 10.98 15.05 -20.91
C ARG A 199 9.52 14.59 -20.97
N GLU A 200 8.63 15.21 -20.20
CA GLU A 200 7.18 14.95 -20.31
C GLU A 200 6.67 15.23 -21.72
N ARG A 201 7.26 16.21 -22.41
CA ARG A 201 6.93 16.55 -23.78
C ARG A 201 7.62 15.68 -24.81
N GLU A 202 8.84 15.24 -24.54
CA GLU A 202 9.60 14.31 -25.39
C GLU A 202 8.93 12.93 -25.45
N ILE A 203 8.42 12.42 -24.34
CA ILE A 203 7.61 11.20 -24.32
C ILE A 203 6.38 11.36 -25.20
N LEU A 204 5.76 12.53 -25.20
CA LEU A 204 4.65 12.85 -26.10
C LEU A 204 5.07 12.96 -27.58
N ILE A 205 6.35 13.23 -27.85
CA ILE A 205 6.89 13.34 -29.21
C ILE A 205 7.17 11.96 -29.81
N TYR A 206 7.65 11.00 -29.02
CA TYR A 206 7.88 9.61 -29.48
C TYR A 206 6.57 8.87 -29.81
N ASP A 207 5.46 9.25 -29.19
CA ASP A 207 4.14 8.72 -29.48
C ASP A 207 3.41 9.43 -30.65
N ILE A 208 4.02 10.52 -31.20
CA ILE A 208 3.43 11.23 -32.34
C ILE A 208 3.92 10.55 -33.62
N PRO A 209 3.01 10.12 -34.51
CA PRO A 209 3.39 9.63 -35.84
C PRO A 209 4.32 10.62 -36.55
N GLN A 210 5.32 10.13 -37.26
CA GLN A 210 6.36 10.96 -37.91
C GLN A 210 5.79 12.04 -38.84
N ASP A 211 4.62 11.80 -39.42
CA ASP A 211 3.87 12.77 -40.26
C ASP A 211 3.33 13.98 -39.47
N LYS A 212 3.31 13.92 -38.17
CA LYS A 212 2.87 15.00 -37.26
C LYS A 212 3.99 15.61 -36.43
N PHE A 213 5.22 15.16 -36.63
CA PHE A 213 6.39 15.71 -35.92
C PHE A 213 6.65 17.15 -36.38
N ASN A 214 6.62 18.09 -35.44
CA ASN A 214 6.90 19.50 -35.70
C ASN A 214 8.30 19.87 -35.22
N LEU A 215 9.26 19.82 -36.14
CA LEU A 215 10.66 20.14 -35.89
C LEU A 215 10.87 21.55 -35.31
N GLU A 216 10.13 22.54 -35.81
CA GLU A 216 10.27 23.94 -35.36
C GLU A 216 9.88 24.03 -33.86
N LYS A 217 8.83 23.35 -33.47
CA LYS A 217 8.42 23.25 -32.07
C LYS A 217 9.46 22.53 -31.20
N TYR A 218 10.01 21.43 -31.70
CA TYR A 218 11.07 20.69 -31.01
C TYR A 218 12.32 21.59 -30.82
N GLN A 219 12.75 22.26 -31.84
CA GLN A 219 13.92 23.13 -31.79
C GLN A 219 13.72 24.34 -30.87
N LYS A 220 12.53 24.91 -30.85
CA LYS A 220 12.16 25.96 -29.91
C LYS A 220 12.22 25.48 -28.45
N GLU A 221 11.72 24.28 -28.19
CA GLU A 221 11.75 23.69 -26.85
C GLU A 221 13.18 23.30 -26.43
N PHE A 222 13.96 22.71 -27.35
CA PHE A 222 15.39 22.44 -27.15
C PHE A 222 16.16 23.70 -26.78
N ASN A 223 16.00 24.78 -27.56
CA ASN A 223 16.65 26.07 -27.31
C ASN A 223 16.21 26.68 -25.96
N ALA A 224 14.95 26.53 -25.57
CA ALA A 224 14.46 26.98 -24.27
C ALA A 224 15.12 26.22 -23.11
N VAL A 225 15.40 24.94 -23.34
CA VAL A 225 16.12 24.08 -22.40
C VAL A 225 17.59 24.45 -22.34
N LYS A 226 18.25 24.58 -23.52
CA LYS A 226 19.65 25.01 -23.66
C LYS A 226 19.91 26.34 -22.93
N SER A 227 19.02 27.32 -23.10
CA SER A 227 19.15 28.65 -22.46
C SER A 227 19.17 28.62 -20.92
N LYS A 228 18.60 27.57 -20.31
CA LYS A 228 18.58 27.36 -18.87
C LYS A 228 19.64 26.39 -18.38
N SER A 229 20.44 25.85 -19.29
CA SER A 229 21.49 24.89 -19.00
C SER A 229 22.82 25.57 -18.84
N LYS A 230 23.72 24.99 -18.05
CA LYS A 230 25.07 25.47 -17.88
C LYS A 230 25.97 24.87 -18.94
N LEU A 231 26.66 25.69 -19.74
CA LEU A 231 27.72 25.22 -20.62
C LEU A 231 28.88 24.66 -19.79
N ILE A 232 29.30 23.44 -20.05
CA ILE A 232 30.33 22.74 -19.27
C ILE A 232 31.52 22.28 -20.12
N TRP A 233 31.37 22.21 -21.46
CA TRP A 233 32.42 21.82 -22.35
C TRP A 233 32.18 22.40 -23.76
N THR A 234 33.27 22.77 -24.44
CA THR A 234 33.25 23.12 -25.86
C THR A 234 34.41 22.44 -26.57
N LYS A 235 34.24 22.18 -27.87
CA LYS A 235 35.27 21.59 -28.73
C LYS A 235 36.53 22.46 -28.80
N SER A 236 36.38 23.78 -28.70
CA SER A 236 37.47 24.74 -28.78
C SER A 236 38.24 24.95 -27.48
N ASN A 237 37.53 24.95 -26.35
CA ASN A 237 38.10 25.34 -25.06
C ASN A 237 38.20 24.17 -24.07
N GLY A 238 37.66 23.01 -24.42
CA GLY A 238 37.61 21.87 -23.51
C GLY A 238 36.59 22.04 -22.36
N PHE A 239 36.89 21.45 -21.20
CA PHE A 239 36.04 21.51 -20.01
C PHE A 239 36.15 22.89 -19.37
N ILE A 240 34.98 23.51 -19.13
CA ILE A 240 34.85 24.89 -18.62
C ILE A 240 34.33 24.87 -17.16
N GLY A 241 33.73 23.76 -16.72
CA GLY A 241 32.86 23.50 -15.61
C GLY A 241 33.08 23.84 -14.21
#